data_8e24e24c28d124265b6a52ceeb849fc9
#
_entry.id   8e24e24c28d124265b6a52ceeb849fc9
#
_cell.length_a   1.000
_cell.length_b   1.000
_cell.length_c   1.000
_cell.angle_alpha   90.00
_cell.angle_beta   90.00
_cell.angle_gamma   90.00
#
_symmetry.space_group_name_H-M   'P 1'
#
loop_
_entity.id
_entity.type
_entity.pdbx_description
1 polymer ?
#
loop_
_entity_poly.entity_id
_entity_poly.type
_entity_poly.pdbx_seq_one_letter_code
_entity_poly.pdbx_strand_id
1 'polypeptide(L)'
;MKKLHVKTGILLMGIVGSFAFFACQGAETGKISADDQPVDLTAKPVSMEHGDPISTEKFDETIKGKKLTMVDFYTTWCGPCKMMAPHVKKLAAENGDLVNVMQIDAEAQVEISGRYNIRAYPTLLFFKKGQIVHTIEGAQSYEQLLEEVKRLK
;
A
#
# COMPACT_ATOMS: atom_id res chain seq x y z
N MET A 1 -27.03 11.22 41.15
CA MET A 1 -27.91 10.33 41.96
C MET A 1 -28.71 9.47 41.02
N LYS A 2 -28.84 8.19 41.31
CA LYS A 2 -29.63 7.08 40.67
C LYS A 2 -28.71 6.21 39.78
N LYS A 3 -28.48 5.09 40.20
CA LYS A 3 -28.86 3.88 40.91
C LYS A 3 -28.50 2.69 40.03
N LEU A 4 -27.60 1.97 40.58
CA LEU A 4 -27.14 0.62 40.28
C LEU A 4 -28.30 -0.36 40.27
N HIS A 5 -28.37 -1.26 39.30
CA HIS A 5 -29.16 -2.51 39.41
C HIS A 5 -28.30 -3.68 39.00
N VAL A 6 -27.81 -4.34 40.03
CA VAL A 6 -27.32 -5.72 40.00
C VAL A 6 -28.52 -6.65 40.00
N LYS A 7 -28.55 -7.62 39.09
CA LYS A 7 -29.40 -8.81 39.24
C LYS A 7 -28.55 -10.06 39.16
N THR A 8 -28.32 -10.55 40.34
CA THR A 8 -27.89 -11.91 40.66
C THR A 8 -28.96 -12.91 40.28
N GLY A 9 -28.59 -13.98 39.65
CA GLY A 9 -29.41 -15.15 39.40
C GLY A 9 -28.60 -16.42 39.47
N ILE A 10 -28.67 -17.05 40.59
CA ILE A 10 -28.09 -18.35 40.97
C ILE A 10 -29.07 -19.43 40.54
N LEU A 11 -28.60 -20.59 40.13
CA LEU A 11 -29.00 -21.95 40.57
C LEU A 11 -28.86 -22.96 39.44
N LEU A 12 -28.06 -23.91 39.57
CA LEU A 12 -28.04 -25.25 40.18
C LEU A 12 -28.09 -26.42 39.18
N MET A 13 -27.10 -27.25 39.32
CA MET A 13 -27.11 -28.72 39.49
C MET A 13 -27.52 -29.64 38.34
N GLY A 14 -26.69 -30.61 38.15
CA GLY A 14 -27.02 -31.93 37.60
C GLY A 14 -25.82 -32.62 36.91
N ILE A 15 -24.92 -33.25 37.59
CA ILE A 15 -24.77 -34.70 37.93
C ILE A 15 -24.36 -35.56 36.72
N VAL A 16 -23.12 -36.08 36.83
CA VAL A 16 -22.58 -37.44 36.62
C VAL A 16 -22.83 -38.13 35.28
N GLY A 17 -21.75 -38.44 34.63
CA GLY A 17 -21.66 -39.42 33.57
C GLY A 17 -20.19 -39.72 33.28
N SER A 18 -19.63 -40.55 34.15
CA SER A 18 -18.35 -41.21 34.00
C SER A 18 -18.39 -42.18 32.82
N PHE A 19 -17.55 -42.02 31.81
CA PHE A 19 -17.06 -43.14 31.02
C PHE A 19 -15.64 -42.85 30.57
N ALA A 20 -14.74 -43.54 31.24
CA ALA A 20 -13.39 -43.70 30.78
C ALA A 20 -13.40 -44.61 29.55
N PHE A 21 -12.76 -44.17 28.48
CA PHE A 21 -12.10 -45.06 27.54
C PHE A 21 -10.77 -44.49 27.15
N PHE A 22 -9.85 -45.21 27.59
CA PHE A 22 -8.43 -45.27 27.34
C PHE A 22 -8.20 -45.63 25.88
N ALA A 23 -7.33 -44.97 25.19
CA ALA A 23 -6.23 -45.52 24.41
C ALA A 23 -5.83 -44.62 23.23
N CYS A 24 -4.59 -44.51 23.19
CA CYS A 24 -3.69 -44.48 22.06
C CYS A 24 -3.15 -43.14 21.62
N GLN A 25 -1.92 -43.02 21.98
CA GLN A 25 -0.86 -42.14 21.51
C GLN A 25 -0.94 -41.89 20.00
N GLY A 26 -0.91 -40.62 19.65
CA GLY A 26 -0.65 -40.15 18.29
C GLY A 26 0.15 -38.87 18.40
N ALA A 27 1.35 -38.89 17.92
CA ALA A 27 2.35 -37.86 17.91
C ALA A 27 1.78 -36.47 17.57
N GLU A 28 2.05 -35.51 18.44
CA GLU A 28 1.87 -34.09 18.14
C GLU A 28 2.91 -33.66 17.09
N THR A 29 2.54 -33.80 15.83
CA THR A 29 3.21 -33.06 14.76
C THR A 29 2.73 -31.65 14.83
N GLY A 30 3.66 -30.75 15.14
CA GLY A 30 3.42 -29.31 15.20
C GLY A 30 2.65 -28.84 13.97
N LYS A 31 1.51 -28.20 14.20
CA LYS A 31 0.84 -27.37 13.20
C LYS A 31 1.76 -26.18 12.89
N ILE A 32 2.58 -26.36 11.88
CA ILE A 32 3.08 -25.24 11.11
C ILE A 32 1.84 -24.68 10.43
N SER A 33 1.38 -23.55 10.86
CA SER A 33 0.41 -22.74 10.12
C SER A 33 1.12 -22.27 8.86
N ALA A 34 1.12 -23.13 7.85
CA ALA A 34 1.43 -22.71 6.51
C ALA A 34 0.23 -21.92 6.00
N ASP A 35 0.30 -20.63 6.18
CA ASP A 35 -0.41 -19.67 5.32
C ASP A 35 0.43 -19.54 4.02
N ASP A 36 0.79 -20.74 3.52
CA ASP A 36 1.39 -20.90 2.21
C ASP A 36 0.23 -21.01 1.21
N GLN A 37 -0.35 -19.87 0.90
CA GLN A 37 -1.20 -19.76 -0.27
C GLN A 37 -0.33 -20.09 -1.47
N PRO A 38 -0.68 -21.11 -2.26
CA PRO A 38 0.06 -21.40 -3.48
C PRO A 38 0.08 -20.14 -4.32
N VAL A 39 1.28 -19.63 -4.58
CA VAL A 39 1.48 -18.51 -5.50
C VAL A 39 0.94 -19.00 -6.84
N ASP A 40 -0.20 -18.47 -7.25
CA ASP A 40 -0.78 -18.77 -8.54
C ASP A 40 0.17 -18.26 -9.64
N LEU A 41 1.00 -19.16 -10.14
CA LEU A 41 1.94 -18.88 -11.24
C LEU A 41 1.23 -18.59 -12.55
N THR A 42 -0.11 -18.68 -12.57
CA THR A 42 -0.95 -18.26 -13.71
C THR A 42 -1.44 -16.82 -13.55
N ALA A 43 -1.11 -16.16 -12.42
CA ALA A 43 -1.36 -14.73 -12.30
C ALA A 43 -0.66 -14.06 -13.48
N LYS A 44 -1.46 -13.65 -14.43
CA LYS A 44 -1.09 -12.78 -15.54
C LYS A 44 -0.14 -11.73 -14.97
N PRO A 45 1.08 -11.55 -15.54
CA PRO A 45 1.97 -10.53 -15.01
C PRO A 45 1.14 -9.26 -14.90
N VAL A 46 1.12 -8.68 -13.69
CA VAL A 46 0.45 -7.40 -13.47
C VAL A 46 1.17 -6.45 -14.43
N SER A 47 0.59 -6.35 -15.63
CA SER A 47 0.97 -5.30 -16.55
C SER A 47 0.80 -4.04 -15.71
N MET A 48 1.87 -3.29 -15.49
CA MET A 48 1.72 -1.91 -15.12
C MET A 48 0.81 -1.35 -16.20
N GLU A 49 -0.47 -1.17 -15.86
CA GLU A 49 -1.34 -0.45 -16.76
C GLU A 49 -0.69 0.92 -16.85
N HIS A 50 -0.05 1.15 -17.97
CA HIS A 50 0.47 2.43 -18.34
C HIS A 50 -0.73 3.34 -18.26
N GLY A 51 -0.77 4.20 -17.25
CA GLY A 51 -1.76 5.27 -17.22
C GLY A 51 -1.66 5.99 -18.58
N ASP A 52 -2.81 6.30 -19.17
CA ASP A 52 -2.82 7.07 -20.41
C ASP A 52 -1.88 8.26 -20.25
N PRO A 53 -1.11 8.61 -21.31
CA PRO A 53 -0.21 9.75 -21.24
C PRO A 53 -0.97 10.99 -20.77
N ILE A 54 -0.54 11.56 -19.66
CA ILE A 54 -1.15 12.78 -19.15
C ILE A 54 -0.67 13.97 -20.00
N SER A 55 -1.57 14.88 -20.35
CA SER A 55 -1.14 16.11 -21.02
C SER A 55 -0.34 17.00 -20.07
N THR A 56 0.58 17.76 -20.62
CA THR A 56 1.41 18.72 -19.88
C THR A 56 0.57 19.71 -19.07
N GLU A 57 -0.53 20.20 -19.65
CA GLU A 57 -1.46 21.12 -19.01
C GLU A 57 -2.11 20.46 -17.78
N LYS A 58 -2.57 19.21 -17.92
CA LYS A 58 -3.20 18.47 -16.83
C LYS A 58 -2.21 18.14 -15.71
N PHE A 59 -0.97 17.82 -16.07
CA PHE A 59 0.12 17.68 -15.11
C PHE A 59 0.31 18.97 -14.32
N ASP A 60 0.48 20.10 -15.01
CA ASP A 60 0.71 21.42 -14.41
C ASP A 60 -0.45 21.87 -13.49
N GLU A 61 -1.69 21.63 -13.90
CA GLU A 61 -2.86 21.87 -13.05
C GLU A 61 -2.82 21.04 -11.76
N THR A 62 -2.50 19.78 -11.89
CA THR A 62 -2.51 18.84 -10.74
C THR A 62 -1.47 19.20 -9.70
N ILE A 63 -0.23 19.50 -10.11
CA ILE A 63 0.85 19.88 -9.18
C ILE A 63 0.63 21.24 -8.51
N LYS A 64 -0.11 22.18 -9.17
CA LYS A 64 -0.47 23.50 -8.61
C LYS A 64 -1.56 23.41 -7.53
N GLY A 65 -2.19 22.25 -7.37
CA GLY A 65 -3.23 22.03 -6.37
C GLY A 65 -2.76 22.29 -4.93
N LYS A 66 -3.73 22.44 -4.01
CA LYS A 66 -3.44 22.65 -2.58
C LYS A 66 -3.01 21.33 -1.90
N LYS A 67 -3.53 20.20 -2.39
CA LYS A 67 -3.21 18.87 -1.88
C LYS A 67 -1.81 18.47 -2.33
N LEU A 68 -1.10 17.78 -1.44
CA LEU A 68 0.19 17.17 -1.79
C LEU A 68 0.02 16.29 -3.03
N THR A 69 0.94 16.40 -3.99
CA THR A 69 0.98 15.54 -5.17
C THR A 69 2.32 14.83 -5.22
N MET A 70 2.30 13.50 -5.22
CA MET A 70 3.47 12.65 -5.45
C MET A 70 3.48 12.24 -6.92
N VAL A 71 4.58 12.48 -7.60
CA VAL A 71 4.82 12.07 -8.98
C VAL A 71 5.93 11.03 -9.01
N ASP A 72 5.61 9.83 -9.46
CA ASP A 72 6.53 8.70 -9.63
C ASP A 72 6.99 8.65 -11.10
N PHE A 73 8.25 9.01 -11.33
CA PHE A 73 8.89 8.89 -12.63
C PHE A 73 9.52 7.51 -12.77
N TYR A 74 9.04 6.75 -13.73
CA TYR A 74 9.47 5.38 -13.97
C TYR A 74 9.78 5.13 -15.45
N THR A 75 10.32 3.95 -15.77
CA THR A 75 10.40 3.40 -17.12
C THR A 75 9.93 1.94 -17.15
N THR A 76 9.50 1.46 -18.30
CA THR A 76 8.94 0.11 -18.43
C THR A 76 9.94 -1.02 -18.18
N TRP A 77 11.21 -0.77 -18.36
CA TRP A 77 12.31 -1.73 -18.15
C TRP A 77 12.92 -1.66 -16.72
N CYS A 78 12.55 -0.68 -15.93
CA CYS A 78 13.09 -0.46 -14.58
C CYS A 78 12.61 -1.54 -13.59
N GLY A 79 13.50 -2.43 -13.18
CA GLY A 79 13.21 -3.49 -12.20
C GLY A 79 12.74 -2.95 -10.85
N PRO A 80 13.49 -2.02 -10.20
CA PRO A 80 13.06 -1.41 -8.93
C PRO A 80 11.71 -0.70 -9.01
N CYS A 81 11.37 -0.06 -10.15
CA CYS A 81 10.06 0.56 -10.35
C CYS A 81 8.93 -0.48 -10.32
N LYS A 82 9.15 -1.65 -10.95
CA LYS A 82 8.18 -2.75 -10.93
C LYS A 82 7.92 -3.27 -9.53
N MET A 83 8.96 -3.35 -8.69
CA MET A 83 8.81 -3.74 -7.28
C MET A 83 8.04 -2.69 -6.47
N MET A 84 8.24 -1.41 -6.77
CA MET A 84 7.56 -0.31 -6.08
C MET A 84 6.11 -0.12 -6.51
N ALA A 85 5.74 -0.47 -7.74
CA ALA A 85 4.42 -0.21 -8.32
C ALA A 85 3.23 -0.66 -7.44
N PRO A 86 3.21 -1.85 -6.80
CA PRO A 86 2.13 -2.22 -5.89
C PRO A 86 2.02 -1.30 -4.68
N HIS A 87 3.14 -0.79 -4.15
CA HIS A 87 3.16 0.15 -3.02
C HIS A 87 2.57 1.50 -3.42
N VAL A 88 2.91 1.99 -4.61
CA VAL A 88 2.36 3.25 -5.16
C VAL A 88 0.85 3.13 -5.40
N LYS A 89 0.39 2.01 -5.99
CA LYS A 89 -1.05 1.74 -6.18
C LYS A 89 -1.80 1.69 -4.86
N LYS A 90 -1.25 1.01 -3.86
CA LYS A 90 -1.83 0.93 -2.52
C LYS A 90 -1.91 2.31 -1.87
N LEU A 91 -0.85 3.10 -1.96
CA LEU A 91 -0.84 4.48 -1.44
C LEU A 91 -1.96 5.32 -2.06
N ALA A 92 -2.11 5.28 -3.39
CA ALA A 92 -3.15 6.01 -4.11
C ALA A 92 -4.57 5.60 -3.68
N ALA A 93 -4.80 4.28 -3.53
CA ALA A 93 -6.09 3.73 -3.16
C ALA A 93 -6.50 4.04 -1.72
N GLU A 94 -5.56 3.97 -0.78
CA GLU A 94 -5.86 4.09 0.65
C GLU A 94 -5.70 5.51 1.20
N ASN A 95 -4.95 6.38 0.52
CA ASN A 95 -4.60 7.72 1.02
C ASN A 95 -4.90 8.84 0.02
N GLY A 96 -5.88 8.65 -0.85
CA GLY A 96 -6.29 9.63 -1.84
C GLY A 96 -6.84 10.94 -1.26
N ASP A 97 -7.21 10.97 0.01
CA ASP A 97 -7.58 12.18 0.75
C ASP A 97 -6.33 13.04 1.12
N LEU A 98 -5.19 12.41 1.35
CA LEU A 98 -3.95 13.06 1.77
C LEU A 98 -3.05 13.46 0.59
N VAL A 99 -2.98 12.63 -0.45
CA VAL A 99 -2.05 12.80 -1.57
C VAL A 99 -2.69 12.46 -2.90
N ASN A 100 -2.40 13.25 -3.93
CA ASN A 100 -2.61 12.85 -5.31
C ASN A 100 -1.39 12.05 -5.76
N VAL A 101 -1.59 10.91 -6.40
CA VAL A 101 -0.51 10.09 -6.93
C VAL A 101 -0.59 10.09 -8.45
N MET A 102 0.53 10.43 -9.10
CA MET A 102 0.69 10.39 -10.55
C MET A 102 1.88 9.51 -10.89
N GLN A 103 1.76 8.72 -11.94
CA GLN A 103 2.85 7.92 -12.48
C GLN A 103 3.17 8.40 -13.90
N ILE A 104 4.42 8.74 -14.15
CA ILE A 104 4.92 9.28 -15.41
C ILE A 104 5.94 8.32 -15.99
N ASP A 105 5.62 7.74 -17.14
CA ASP A 105 6.61 7.03 -17.94
C ASP A 105 7.55 8.07 -18.55
N ALA A 106 8.78 8.10 -18.06
CA ALA A 106 9.75 9.13 -18.42
C ALA A 106 10.21 9.07 -19.88
N GLU A 107 10.09 7.89 -20.52
CA GLU A 107 10.41 7.72 -21.95
C GLU A 107 9.22 8.10 -22.84
N ALA A 108 8.01 7.81 -22.42
CA ALA A 108 6.82 8.21 -23.16
C ALA A 108 6.51 9.70 -23.01
N GLN A 109 6.90 10.32 -21.89
CA GLN A 109 6.59 11.70 -21.55
C GLN A 109 7.86 12.54 -21.31
N VAL A 110 8.72 12.54 -22.32
CA VAL A 110 10.05 13.21 -22.28
C VAL A 110 9.98 14.70 -21.97
N GLU A 111 8.91 15.37 -22.35
CA GLU A 111 8.72 16.80 -22.07
C GLU A 111 8.60 17.04 -20.55
N ILE A 112 7.76 16.26 -19.87
CA ILE A 112 7.56 16.40 -18.43
C ILE A 112 8.82 15.96 -17.69
N SER A 113 9.37 14.79 -18.01
CA SER A 113 10.56 14.26 -17.34
C SER A 113 11.79 15.16 -17.55
N GLY A 114 11.92 15.75 -18.74
CA GLY A 114 13.00 16.68 -19.07
C GLY A 114 12.96 17.98 -18.26
N ARG A 115 11.77 18.50 -17.94
CA ARG A 115 11.60 19.71 -17.10
C ARG A 115 12.23 19.57 -15.72
N TYR A 116 12.20 18.35 -15.17
CA TYR A 116 12.68 18.04 -13.81
C TYR A 116 14.04 17.37 -13.80
N ASN A 117 14.69 17.25 -15.00
CA ASN A 117 16.01 16.66 -15.14
C ASN A 117 16.12 15.26 -14.50
N ILE A 118 15.11 14.42 -14.72
CA ILE A 118 15.05 13.06 -14.19
C ILE A 118 16.15 12.21 -14.82
N ARG A 119 17.05 11.64 -14.01
CA ARG A 119 18.22 10.87 -14.47
C ARG A 119 18.32 9.47 -13.85
N ALA A 120 17.50 9.17 -12.86
CA ALA A 120 17.45 7.89 -12.18
C ALA A 120 16.02 7.42 -12.04
N TYR A 121 15.82 6.10 -11.96
CA TYR A 121 14.49 5.50 -11.83
C TYR A 121 14.45 4.44 -10.72
N PRO A 122 13.36 4.44 -9.89
CA PRO A 122 12.32 5.46 -9.82
C PRO A 122 12.81 6.75 -9.18
N THR A 123 12.26 7.89 -9.58
CA THR A 123 12.40 9.17 -8.88
C THR A 123 11.03 9.70 -8.49
N LEU A 124 10.85 10.01 -7.22
CA LEU A 124 9.63 10.54 -6.65
C LEU A 124 9.78 12.03 -6.38
N LEU A 125 8.95 12.84 -7.00
CA LEU A 125 8.85 14.26 -6.72
C LEU A 125 7.56 14.56 -5.96
N PHE A 126 7.67 15.28 -4.85
CA PHE A 126 6.53 15.71 -4.06
C PHE A 126 6.30 17.20 -4.30
N PHE A 127 5.08 17.53 -4.74
CA PHE A 127 4.68 18.90 -5.07
C PHE A 127 3.64 19.43 -4.09
N LYS A 128 3.74 20.70 -3.77
CA LYS A 128 2.73 21.46 -3.04
C LYS A 128 2.62 22.85 -3.65
N LYS A 129 1.44 23.21 -4.15
CA LYS A 129 1.18 24.50 -4.80
C LYS A 129 2.16 24.79 -5.95
N GLY A 130 2.50 23.79 -6.76
CA GLY A 130 3.39 23.90 -7.92
C GLY A 130 4.88 23.88 -7.60
N GLN A 131 5.28 23.77 -6.34
CA GLN A 131 6.68 23.73 -5.93
C GLN A 131 7.08 22.33 -5.47
N ILE A 132 8.28 21.89 -5.84
CA ILE A 132 8.88 20.65 -5.31
C ILE A 132 9.22 20.91 -3.85
N VAL A 133 8.62 20.11 -2.96
CA VAL A 133 8.88 20.17 -1.51
C VAL A 133 9.77 19.04 -1.02
N HIS A 134 9.87 17.96 -1.81
CA HIS A 134 10.76 16.83 -1.51
C HIS A 134 11.04 15.99 -2.75
N THR A 135 12.21 15.33 -2.77
CA THR A 135 12.64 14.41 -3.82
C THR A 135 13.22 13.15 -3.19
N ILE A 136 12.86 11.99 -3.73
CA ILE A 136 13.43 10.70 -3.35
C ILE A 136 13.87 9.98 -4.63
N GLU A 137 15.09 9.47 -4.65
CA GLU A 137 15.59 8.59 -5.69
C GLU A 137 15.65 7.15 -5.16
N GLY A 138 15.22 6.20 -5.97
CA GLY A 138 15.18 4.78 -5.62
C GLY A 138 13.85 4.30 -5.05
N ALA A 139 13.68 2.98 -5.07
CA ALA A 139 12.43 2.33 -4.65
C ALA A 139 12.18 2.47 -3.15
N GLN A 140 10.92 2.68 -2.79
CA GLN A 140 10.43 2.84 -1.43
C GLN A 140 9.39 1.77 -1.09
N SER A 141 9.34 1.34 0.17
CA SER A 141 8.23 0.54 0.67
C SER A 141 6.97 1.38 0.85
N TYR A 142 5.82 0.70 1.01
CA TYR A 142 4.57 1.40 1.29
C TYR A 142 4.64 2.26 2.57
N GLU A 143 5.28 1.72 3.62
CA GLU A 143 5.43 2.39 4.91
C GLU A 143 6.26 3.67 4.78
N GLN A 144 7.36 3.61 4.02
CA GLN A 144 8.23 4.76 3.75
C GLN A 144 7.46 5.84 2.96
N LEU A 145 6.72 5.44 1.92
CA LEU A 145 5.88 6.37 1.15
C LEU A 145 4.82 7.04 2.03
N LEU A 146 4.15 6.27 2.88
CA LEU A 146 3.11 6.78 3.77
C LEU A 146 3.67 7.73 4.83
N GLU A 147 4.85 7.44 5.37
CA GLU A 147 5.54 8.31 6.32
C GLU A 147 5.86 9.66 5.68
N GLU A 148 6.42 9.66 4.46
CA GLU A 148 6.73 10.88 3.73
C GLU A 148 5.47 11.70 3.41
N VAL A 149 4.40 11.07 2.98
CA VAL A 149 3.12 11.75 2.73
C VAL A 149 2.60 12.40 4.02
N LYS A 150 2.65 11.70 5.14
CA LYS A 150 2.22 12.25 6.45
C LYS A 150 3.09 13.41 6.92
N ARG A 151 4.38 13.38 6.62
CA ARG A 151 5.32 14.45 6.98
C ARG A 151 5.12 15.72 6.14
N LEU A 152 4.75 15.57 4.86
CA LEU A 152 4.68 16.66 3.89
C LEU A 152 3.27 17.27 3.71
N LYS A 153 2.22 16.60 4.21
CA LYS A 153 0.81 17.03 4.05
C LYS A 153 0.50 18.39 4.70
#